data_3af54d29b61f93cbf0c6e06c2ce16179
#
_entry.id   3af54d29b61f93cbf0c6e06c2ce16179
#
_cell.length_a   1.000
_cell.length_b   1.000
_cell.length_c   1.000
_cell.angle_alpha   90.00
_cell.angle_beta   90.00
_cell.angle_gamma   90.00
#
_symmetry.space_group_name_H-M   'P 1'
#
loop_
_entity.id
_entity.type
_entity.pdbx_description
1 polymer ?
#
loop_
_entity_poly.entity_id
_entity_poly.type
_entity_poly.pdbx_seq_one_letter_code
_entity_poly.pdbx_strand_id
1 'polypeptide(L)'
;MYLPDYNAAGVDLTRSVFGMAWFQAAWSYEESRHSLVFREYLIRSGLRSQAQFDRFENDLFARSWKVPFQTRRQMCCYAALQEAATYLAYKAQKDRAALENDKTLEAIFFFVSRDEAAHAGFYRKMVALDLAEDRGGTLSDLSYVLENFKMPGEGLIPNYLENLRIGGGGISARLFFTRAVLPLLKQLATSRKELKSVRRQNLLDKLAL
;
A
#
# COMPACT_ATOMS: atom_id res chain seq x y z
N MET A 1 1.76 -14.09 24.51
CA MET A 1 0.73 -13.79 23.49
C MET A 1 0.04 -15.10 23.13
N TYR A 2 -1.25 -15.22 23.39
CA TYR A 2 -2.01 -16.42 23.01
C TYR A 2 -2.25 -16.35 21.50
N LEU A 3 -1.62 -17.26 20.77
CA LEU A 3 -1.93 -17.44 19.36
C LEU A 3 -3.12 -18.40 19.26
N PRO A 4 -4.19 -18.02 18.58
CA PRO A 4 -5.29 -18.95 18.36
C PRO A 4 -4.80 -20.17 17.58
N ASP A 5 -5.37 -21.32 17.89
CA ASP A 5 -5.12 -22.52 17.11
C ASP A 5 -5.75 -22.36 15.72
N TYR A 6 -4.92 -21.99 14.76
CA TYR A 6 -5.37 -21.78 13.38
C TYR A 6 -5.96 -23.04 12.75
N ASN A 7 -5.55 -24.21 13.20
CA ASN A 7 -6.06 -25.47 12.68
C ASN A 7 -7.47 -25.77 13.22
N ALA A 8 -7.73 -25.40 14.48
CA ALA A 8 -9.05 -25.58 15.10
C ALA A 8 -10.02 -24.44 14.75
N ALA A 9 -9.51 -23.21 14.66
CA ALA A 9 -10.34 -22.04 14.37
C ALA A 9 -10.67 -21.88 12.88
N GLY A 10 -9.92 -22.53 12.01
CA GLY A 10 -10.12 -22.47 10.58
C GLY A 10 -9.84 -21.11 9.97
N VAL A 11 -10.16 -21.00 8.69
CA VAL A 11 -9.96 -19.79 7.89
C VAL A 11 -10.75 -18.59 8.43
N ASP A 12 -11.85 -18.81 9.11
CA ASP A 12 -12.75 -17.75 9.56
C ASP A 12 -12.16 -16.87 10.67
N LEU A 13 -11.42 -17.43 11.62
CA LEU A 13 -10.69 -16.64 12.61
C LEU A 13 -9.52 -15.89 11.98
N THR A 14 -8.83 -16.49 11.02
CA THR A 14 -7.76 -15.84 10.25
C THR A 14 -8.30 -14.71 9.41
N ARG A 15 -9.51 -14.84 8.88
CA ARG A 15 -10.19 -13.81 8.11
C ARG A 15 -10.64 -12.62 8.94
N SER A 16 -11.25 -12.91 10.10
CA SER A 16 -12.02 -11.89 10.81
C SER A 16 -11.14 -10.97 11.66
N VAL A 17 -11.06 -11.23 12.93
CA VAL A 17 -10.42 -10.30 13.87
C VAL A 17 -8.96 -10.67 14.11
N PHE A 18 -8.69 -11.95 14.38
CA PHE A 18 -7.35 -12.36 14.79
C PHE A 18 -6.32 -12.36 13.65
N GLY A 19 -6.70 -12.84 12.47
CA GLY A 19 -5.79 -12.87 11.31
C GLY A 19 -5.38 -11.48 10.89
N MET A 20 -6.34 -10.56 10.82
CA MET A 20 -6.06 -9.15 10.51
C MET A 20 -5.25 -8.48 11.61
N ALA A 21 -5.61 -8.64 12.88
CA ALA A 21 -4.90 -8.03 13.99
C ALA A 21 -3.45 -8.55 14.09
N TRP A 22 -3.26 -9.85 13.93
CA TRP A 22 -1.93 -10.45 13.91
C TRP A 22 -1.08 -9.96 12.74
N PHE A 23 -1.65 -9.94 11.54
CA PHE A 23 -0.96 -9.40 10.37
C PHE A 23 -0.61 -7.91 10.54
N GLN A 24 -1.56 -7.10 11.05
CA GLN A 24 -1.32 -5.67 11.29
C GLN A 24 -0.18 -5.42 12.28
N ALA A 25 -0.04 -6.26 13.30
CA ALA A 25 1.08 -6.15 14.24
C ALA A 25 2.41 -6.47 13.56
N ALA A 26 2.48 -7.52 12.74
CA ALA A 26 3.67 -7.87 11.96
C ALA A 26 4.00 -6.80 10.92
N TRP A 27 2.99 -6.37 10.15
CA TRP A 27 3.10 -5.31 9.16
C TRP A 27 3.60 -4.00 9.76
N SER A 28 3.02 -3.55 10.89
CA SER A 28 3.47 -2.31 11.56
C SER A 28 4.93 -2.40 12.03
N TYR A 29 5.38 -3.57 12.46
CA TYR A 29 6.77 -3.81 12.82
C TYR A 29 7.69 -3.72 11.58
N GLU A 30 7.31 -4.32 10.46
CA GLU A 30 8.07 -4.26 9.21
C GLU A 30 8.14 -2.84 8.66
N GLU A 31 7.03 -2.09 8.62
CA GLU A 31 6.99 -0.68 8.22
C GLU A 31 7.90 0.22 9.09
N SER A 32 7.92 -0.02 10.39
CA SER A 32 8.83 0.71 11.29
C SER A 32 10.30 0.42 10.97
N ARG A 33 10.63 -0.80 10.57
CA ARG A 33 11.97 -1.19 10.12
C ARG A 33 12.34 -0.54 8.79
N HIS A 34 11.40 -0.42 7.84
CA HIS A 34 11.64 0.29 6.59
C HIS A 34 12.04 1.74 6.85
N SER A 35 11.32 2.43 7.72
CA SER A 35 11.66 3.80 8.15
C SER A 35 13.07 3.87 8.77
N LEU A 36 13.38 2.99 9.71
CA LEU A 36 14.66 2.97 10.40
C LEU A 36 15.84 2.70 9.46
N VAL A 37 15.72 1.74 8.54
CA VAL A 37 16.84 1.39 7.65
C VAL A 37 17.16 2.51 6.66
N PHE A 38 16.15 3.22 6.15
CA PHE A 38 16.37 4.38 5.28
C PHE A 38 16.98 5.55 6.06
N ARG A 39 16.52 5.79 7.28
CA ARG A 39 17.11 6.78 8.19
C ARG A 39 18.60 6.50 8.43
N GLU A 40 18.93 5.29 8.85
CA GLU A 40 20.32 4.90 9.11
C GLU A 40 21.20 5.01 7.85
N TYR A 41 20.67 4.59 6.70
CA TYR A 41 21.38 4.75 5.44
C TYR A 41 21.69 6.22 5.14
N LEU A 42 20.70 7.11 5.23
CA LEU A 42 20.87 8.53 4.93
C LEU A 42 21.88 9.22 5.85
N ILE A 43 21.89 8.85 7.13
CA ILE A 43 22.82 9.41 8.13
C ILE A 43 24.23 8.84 7.93
N ARG A 44 24.35 7.52 7.82
CA ARG A 44 25.68 6.87 7.73
C ARG A 44 26.39 7.12 6.41
N SER A 45 25.65 7.32 5.34
CA SER A 45 26.22 7.74 4.03
C SER A 45 26.61 9.21 3.97
N GLY A 46 26.28 10.00 5.00
CA GLY A 46 26.53 11.45 5.03
C GLY A 46 25.59 12.27 4.15
N LEU A 47 24.59 11.63 3.51
CA LEU A 47 23.61 12.33 2.68
C LEU A 47 22.70 13.26 3.49
N ARG A 48 22.49 12.95 4.77
CA ARG A 48 21.75 13.77 5.72
C ARG A 48 22.42 13.73 7.09
N SER A 49 22.42 14.87 7.78
CA SER A 49 22.81 14.91 9.19
C SER A 49 21.62 14.49 10.07
N GLN A 50 21.93 14.04 11.30
CA GLN A 50 20.92 13.76 12.32
C GLN A 50 19.96 14.94 12.50
N ALA A 51 20.49 16.15 12.65
CA ALA A 51 19.69 17.35 12.85
C ALA A 51 18.76 17.69 11.64
N GLN A 52 19.13 17.32 10.40
CA GLN A 52 18.25 17.45 9.25
C GLN A 52 17.10 16.43 9.30
N PHE A 53 17.41 15.23 9.75
CA PHE A 53 16.40 14.17 9.88
C PHE A 53 15.43 14.49 10.99
N ASP A 54 15.89 14.93 12.15
CA ASP A 54 15.05 15.32 13.28
C ASP A 54 14.07 16.46 12.92
N ARG A 55 14.54 17.45 12.14
CA ARG A 55 13.64 18.49 11.63
C ARG A 55 12.58 17.92 10.69
N PHE A 56 12.97 17.06 9.77
CA PHE A 56 12.03 16.41 8.86
C PHE A 56 10.96 15.59 9.61
N GLU A 57 11.38 14.81 10.62
CA GLU A 57 10.43 14.03 11.44
C GLU A 57 9.47 14.94 12.22
N ASN A 58 9.98 16.00 12.84
CA ASN A 58 9.16 16.97 13.54
C ASN A 58 8.13 17.64 12.62
N ASP A 59 8.55 18.05 11.42
CA ASP A 59 7.67 18.63 10.42
C ASP A 59 6.62 17.63 9.92
N LEU A 60 6.99 16.36 9.79
CA LEU A 60 6.10 15.29 9.37
C LEU A 60 5.05 14.99 10.45
N PHE A 61 5.47 14.83 11.71
CA PHE A 61 4.57 14.54 12.84
C PHE A 61 3.65 15.71 13.22
N ALA A 62 4.01 16.93 12.84
CA ALA A 62 3.12 18.08 12.97
C ALA A 62 1.92 18.04 12.00
N ARG A 63 1.90 17.12 11.04
CA ARG A 63 0.86 16.98 10.03
C ARG A 63 0.02 15.76 10.30
N SER A 64 -1.25 15.82 9.96
CA SER A 64 -2.15 14.67 10.02
C SER A 64 -2.51 14.18 8.62
N TRP A 65 -2.37 12.90 8.40
CA TRP A 65 -2.89 12.25 7.22
C TRP A 65 -4.32 11.78 7.46
N LYS A 66 -5.25 12.29 6.68
CA LYS A 66 -6.65 11.85 6.73
C LYS A 66 -6.91 10.85 5.60
N VAL A 67 -7.12 9.61 5.99
CA VAL A 67 -7.51 8.55 5.07
C VAL A 67 -8.98 8.73 4.70
N PRO A 68 -9.35 8.78 3.41
CA PRO A 68 -10.76 8.94 3.01
C PRO A 68 -11.57 7.64 3.13
N PHE A 69 -10.96 6.55 3.60
CA PHE A 69 -11.54 5.21 3.67
C PHE A 69 -12.04 4.91 5.07
N GLN A 70 -13.32 4.54 5.20
CA GLN A 70 -14.01 4.44 6.49
C GLN A 70 -14.23 3.00 6.96
N THR A 71 -14.11 2.02 6.05
CA THR A 71 -14.38 0.62 6.37
C THR A 71 -13.13 -0.24 6.25
N ARG A 72 -13.09 -1.36 6.98
CA ARG A 72 -12.04 -2.38 6.85
C ARG A 72 -11.86 -2.81 5.39
N ARG A 73 -12.96 -3.05 4.68
CA ARG A 73 -12.95 -3.49 3.28
C ARG A 73 -12.35 -2.45 2.34
N GLN A 74 -12.70 -1.17 2.50
CA GLN A 74 -12.07 -0.08 1.77
C GLN A 74 -10.56 0.00 2.06
N MET A 75 -10.18 -0.13 3.34
CA MET A 75 -8.76 -0.16 3.71
C MET A 75 -8.01 -1.36 3.12
N CYS A 76 -8.60 -2.55 3.07
CA CYS A 76 -7.99 -3.70 2.39
C CYS A 76 -7.84 -3.46 0.87
N CYS A 77 -8.84 -2.88 0.22
CA CYS A 77 -8.75 -2.51 -1.20
C CYS A 77 -7.64 -1.46 -1.44
N TYR A 78 -7.55 -0.46 -0.57
CA TYR A 78 -6.53 0.57 -0.63
C TYR A 78 -5.13 -0.03 -0.44
N ALA A 79 -4.91 -0.78 0.64
CA ALA A 79 -3.62 -1.38 0.94
C ALA A 79 -3.16 -2.36 -0.14
N ALA A 80 -4.07 -3.16 -0.73
CA ALA A 80 -3.73 -4.04 -1.84
C ALA A 80 -3.13 -3.30 -3.06
N LEU A 81 -3.52 -2.05 -3.27
CA LEU A 81 -3.03 -1.18 -4.35
C LEU A 81 -1.82 -0.36 -3.92
N GLN A 82 -1.84 0.16 -2.70
CA GLN A 82 -0.77 1.00 -2.15
C GLN A 82 0.52 0.19 -1.98
N GLU A 83 0.46 -1.00 -1.37
CA GLU A 83 1.64 -1.88 -1.22
C GLU A 83 2.19 -2.33 -2.59
N ALA A 84 1.30 -2.62 -3.54
CA ALA A 84 1.73 -2.93 -4.90
C ALA A 84 2.43 -1.74 -5.60
N ALA A 85 1.96 -0.51 -5.34
CA ALA A 85 2.61 0.70 -5.85
C ALA A 85 3.97 0.92 -5.19
N THR A 86 4.07 0.76 -3.86
CA THR A 86 5.33 0.87 -3.12
C THR A 86 6.34 -0.17 -3.57
N TYR A 87 5.91 -1.42 -3.75
CA TYR A 87 6.74 -2.46 -4.36
C TYR A 87 7.35 -2.03 -5.70
N LEU A 88 6.54 -1.48 -6.60
CA LEU A 88 7.02 -1.03 -7.91
C LEU A 88 8.01 0.13 -7.80
N ALA A 89 7.76 1.07 -6.89
CA ALA A 89 8.67 2.19 -6.63
C ALA A 89 10.01 1.70 -6.07
N TYR A 90 9.98 0.84 -5.06
CA TYR A 90 11.19 0.29 -4.44
C TYR A 90 11.98 -0.59 -5.41
N LYS A 91 11.29 -1.36 -6.25
CA LYS A 91 11.96 -2.11 -7.33
C LYS A 91 12.70 -1.19 -8.30
N ALA A 92 12.09 -0.08 -8.71
CA ALA A 92 12.75 0.89 -9.59
C ALA A 92 13.96 1.54 -8.90
N GLN A 93 13.85 1.88 -7.62
CA GLN A 93 14.96 2.42 -6.84
C GLN A 93 16.09 1.40 -6.63
N LYS A 94 15.77 0.13 -6.44
CA LYS A 94 16.77 -0.95 -6.39
C LYS A 94 17.57 -1.02 -7.69
N ASP A 95 16.86 -1.02 -8.82
CA ASP A 95 17.50 -1.09 -10.14
C ASP A 95 18.40 0.14 -10.40
N ARG A 96 17.98 1.32 -9.92
CA ARG A 96 18.76 2.55 -9.96
C ARG A 96 20.01 2.47 -9.06
N ALA A 97 19.86 2.04 -7.82
CA ALA A 97 20.99 1.87 -6.89
C ALA A 97 22.06 0.92 -7.46
N ALA A 98 21.62 -0.15 -8.14
CA ALA A 98 22.52 -1.07 -8.84
C ALA A 98 23.30 -0.36 -9.96
N LEU A 99 22.66 0.51 -10.76
CA LEU A 99 23.32 1.29 -11.81
C LEU A 99 24.32 2.32 -11.25
N GLU A 100 24.02 2.88 -10.09
CA GLU A 100 24.87 3.83 -9.37
C GLU A 100 25.97 3.14 -8.54
N ASN A 101 26.05 1.79 -8.57
CA ASN A 101 26.96 0.95 -7.78
C ASN A 101 26.82 1.12 -6.26
N ASP A 102 25.68 1.58 -5.78
CA ASP A 102 25.38 1.63 -4.34
C ASP A 102 24.83 0.29 -3.87
N LYS A 103 25.74 -0.61 -3.49
CA LYS A 103 25.38 -1.97 -3.04
C LYS A 103 24.59 -2.00 -1.75
N THR A 104 24.80 -1.01 -0.88
CA THR A 104 24.05 -0.90 0.38
C THR A 104 22.60 -0.52 0.11
N LEU A 105 22.38 0.51 -0.69
CA LEU A 105 21.05 0.95 -1.05
C LEU A 105 20.31 -0.08 -1.91
N GLU A 106 21.01 -0.74 -2.84
CA GLU A 106 20.47 -1.87 -3.61
C GLU A 106 19.95 -2.99 -2.69
N ALA A 107 20.74 -3.38 -1.68
CA ALA A 107 20.35 -4.41 -0.71
C ALA A 107 19.15 -3.97 0.15
N ILE A 108 19.12 -2.72 0.61
CA ILE A 108 17.98 -2.16 1.36
C ILE A 108 16.71 -2.28 0.52
N PHE A 109 16.71 -1.74 -0.71
CA PHE A 109 15.54 -1.81 -1.58
C PHE A 109 15.14 -3.23 -1.98
N PHE A 110 16.10 -4.15 -2.07
CA PHE A 110 15.80 -5.57 -2.28
C PHE A 110 14.96 -6.15 -1.14
N PHE A 111 15.35 -5.92 0.12
CA PHE A 111 14.62 -6.47 1.27
C PHE A 111 13.28 -5.79 1.47
N VAL A 112 13.23 -4.46 1.51
CA VAL A 112 11.95 -3.75 1.73
C VAL A 112 10.94 -4.03 0.60
N SER A 113 11.39 -4.14 -0.66
CA SER A 113 10.46 -4.48 -1.75
C SER A 113 9.87 -5.89 -1.64
N ARG A 114 10.56 -6.85 -1.02
CA ARG A 114 10.01 -8.18 -0.74
C ARG A 114 8.90 -8.13 0.30
N ASP A 115 9.08 -7.32 1.33
CA ASP A 115 8.07 -7.13 2.37
C ASP A 115 6.80 -6.49 1.74
N GLU A 116 6.94 -5.45 0.92
CA GLU A 116 5.82 -4.83 0.19
C GLU A 116 5.09 -5.80 -0.73
N ALA A 117 5.81 -6.71 -1.40
CA ALA A 117 5.19 -7.74 -2.22
C ALA A 117 4.37 -8.74 -1.38
N ALA A 118 4.84 -9.09 -0.18
CA ALA A 118 4.14 -9.95 0.75
C ALA A 118 2.89 -9.24 1.32
N HIS A 119 3.03 -7.96 1.70
CA HIS A 119 1.93 -7.10 2.17
C HIS A 119 0.81 -7.01 1.12
N ALA A 120 1.17 -6.66 -0.12
CA ALA A 120 0.23 -6.62 -1.24
C ALA A 120 -0.46 -7.98 -1.46
N GLY A 121 0.27 -9.07 -1.32
CA GLY A 121 -0.24 -10.43 -1.43
C GLY A 121 -1.30 -10.74 -0.37
N PHE A 122 -1.05 -10.35 0.87
CA PHE A 122 -2.00 -10.51 1.97
C PHE A 122 -3.29 -9.72 1.71
N TYR A 123 -3.19 -8.43 1.46
CA TYR A 123 -4.37 -7.59 1.25
C TYR A 123 -5.19 -8.02 0.02
N ARG A 124 -4.54 -8.48 -1.06
CA ARG A 124 -5.25 -9.06 -2.20
C ARG A 124 -6.06 -10.31 -1.83
N LYS A 125 -5.54 -11.17 -0.94
CA LYS A 125 -6.28 -12.31 -0.42
C LYS A 125 -7.49 -11.86 0.40
N MET A 126 -7.33 -10.83 1.25
CA MET A 126 -8.44 -10.27 2.02
C MET A 126 -9.54 -9.71 1.12
N VAL A 127 -9.18 -8.95 0.08
CA VAL A 127 -10.15 -8.47 -0.91
C VAL A 127 -10.85 -9.62 -1.65
N ALA A 128 -10.13 -10.69 -1.97
CA ALA A 128 -10.73 -11.86 -2.61
C ALA A 128 -11.73 -12.58 -1.70
N LEU A 129 -11.46 -12.65 -0.40
CA LEU A 129 -12.38 -13.21 0.59
C LEU A 129 -13.62 -12.32 0.75
N ASP A 130 -13.44 -11.01 0.87
CA ASP A 130 -14.54 -10.06 0.93
C ASP A 130 -15.42 -10.13 -0.35
N LEU A 131 -14.79 -10.31 -1.50
CA LEU A 131 -15.49 -10.45 -2.78
C LEU A 131 -16.34 -11.74 -2.86
N ALA A 132 -15.86 -12.83 -2.25
CA ALA A 132 -16.59 -14.09 -2.17
C ALA A 132 -17.80 -14.00 -1.24
N GLU A 133 -17.75 -13.15 -0.22
CA GLU A 133 -18.85 -12.93 0.73
C GLU A 133 -19.88 -11.92 0.18
N ASP A 134 -19.41 -10.80 -0.34
CA ASP A 134 -20.24 -9.71 -0.86
C ASP A 134 -19.58 -9.10 -2.09
N ARG A 135 -19.87 -9.69 -3.25
CA ARG A 135 -19.31 -9.23 -4.52
C ARG A 135 -19.69 -7.78 -4.85
N GLY A 136 -20.96 -7.44 -4.69
CA GLY A 136 -21.48 -6.11 -5.03
C GLY A 136 -20.85 -5.01 -4.19
N GLY A 137 -20.89 -5.17 -2.88
CA GLY A 137 -20.30 -4.22 -1.94
C GLY A 137 -18.78 -4.11 -2.09
N THR A 138 -18.08 -5.24 -2.32
CA THR A 138 -16.62 -5.21 -2.50
C THR A 138 -16.20 -4.48 -3.78
N LEU A 139 -16.93 -4.67 -4.88
CA LEU A 139 -16.66 -3.94 -6.12
C LEU A 139 -17.01 -2.44 -5.99
N SER A 140 -18.04 -2.12 -5.23
CA SER A 140 -18.39 -0.74 -4.88
C SER A 140 -17.24 -0.06 -4.12
N ASP A 141 -16.75 -0.71 -3.06
CA ASP A 141 -15.63 -0.21 -2.26
C ASP A 141 -14.33 -0.10 -3.07
N LEU A 142 -14.02 -1.10 -3.89
CA LEU A 142 -12.85 -1.06 -4.78
C LEU A 142 -12.94 0.08 -5.80
N SER A 143 -14.14 0.32 -6.38
CA SER A 143 -14.36 1.44 -7.28
C SER A 143 -14.15 2.78 -6.57
N TYR A 144 -14.71 2.93 -5.37
CA TYR A 144 -14.52 4.12 -4.55
C TYR A 144 -13.05 4.37 -4.22
N VAL A 145 -12.32 3.32 -3.84
CA VAL A 145 -10.89 3.40 -3.55
C VAL A 145 -10.09 3.82 -4.77
N LEU A 146 -10.35 3.25 -5.94
CA LEU A 146 -9.66 3.62 -7.19
C LEU A 146 -9.90 5.08 -7.60
N GLU A 147 -11.07 5.63 -7.29
CA GLU A 147 -11.40 7.04 -7.57
C GLU A 147 -10.73 8.01 -6.62
N ASN A 148 -10.47 7.58 -5.39
CA ASN A 148 -9.91 8.41 -4.32
C ASN A 148 -8.47 8.00 -3.95
N PHE A 149 -7.84 7.18 -4.79
CA PHE A 149 -6.50 6.67 -4.52
C PHE A 149 -5.46 7.78 -4.53
N LYS A 150 -4.73 7.88 -3.44
CA LYS A 150 -3.54 8.72 -3.29
C LYS A 150 -2.53 7.97 -2.44
N MET A 151 -1.26 8.17 -2.73
CA MET A 151 -0.19 7.67 -1.86
C MET A 151 -0.15 8.47 -0.54
N PRO A 152 0.22 7.84 0.58
CA PRO A 152 0.24 8.53 1.89
C PRO A 152 1.06 9.81 1.89
N GLY A 153 2.17 9.82 1.15
CA GLY A 153 3.06 10.97 1.06
C GLY A 153 2.45 12.21 0.41
N GLU A 154 1.40 12.07 -0.42
CA GLU A 154 0.79 13.21 -1.13
C GLU A 154 0.18 14.25 -0.18
N GLY A 155 -0.28 13.82 1.00
CA GLY A 155 -0.85 14.72 2.00
C GLY A 155 0.12 15.16 3.10
N LEU A 156 1.29 14.53 3.19
CA LEU A 156 2.24 14.70 4.29
C LEU A 156 3.53 15.40 3.87
N ILE A 157 4.04 15.09 2.68
CA ILE A 157 5.36 15.55 2.22
C ILE A 157 5.18 16.68 1.22
N PRO A 158 5.75 17.87 1.47
CA PRO A 158 5.72 18.97 0.51
C PRO A 158 6.35 18.55 -0.83
N ASN A 159 5.72 18.94 -1.93
CA ASN A 159 6.18 18.62 -3.29
C ASN A 159 6.39 17.13 -3.56
N TYR A 160 5.60 16.25 -2.89
CA TYR A 160 5.76 14.80 -2.93
C TYR A 160 5.91 14.24 -4.35
N LEU A 161 4.98 14.56 -5.25
CA LEU A 161 5.01 14.04 -6.62
C LEU A 161 6.22 14.53 -7.41
N GLU A 162 6.64 15.78 -7.20
CA GLU A 162 7.85 16.33 -7.84
C GLU A 162 9.11 15.67 -7.29
N ASN A 163 9.18 15.47 -5.98
CA ASN A 163 10.29 14.75 -5.34
C ASN A 163 10.39 13.32 -5.85
N LEU A 164 9.27 12.61 -6.02
CA LEU A 164 9.25 11.28 -6.62
C LEU A 164 9.73 11.30 -8.07
N ARG A 165 9.31 12.28 -8.85
CA ARG A 165 9.73 12.44 -10.25
C ARG A 165 11.24 12.65 -10.36
N ILE A 166 11.79 13.56 -9.58
CA ILE A 166 13.23 13.86 -9.55
C ILE A 166 14.01 12.65 -9.05
N GLY A 167 13.54 12.00 -7.99
CA GLY A 167 14.17 10.82 -7.38
C GLY A 167 14.03 9.53 -8.20
N GLY A 168 13.30 9.55 -9.32
CA GLY A 168 13.07 8.34 -10.13
C GLY A 168 12.17 7.29 -9.50
N GLY A 169 11.54 7.60 -8.35
CA GLY A 169 10.58 6.71 -7.67
C GLY A 169 9.13 6.88 -8.14
N GLY A 170 8.90 7.81 -9.05
CA GLY A 170 7.56 8.08 -9.59
C GLY A 170 7.03 6.93 -10.44
N ILE A 171 5.82 6.49 -10.15
CA ILE A 171 5.09 5.47 -10.92
C ILE A 171 4.10 6.18 -11.84
N SER A 172 4.23 5.98 -13.15
CA SER A 172 3.25 6.52 -14.08
C SER A 172 1.87 5.86 -13.87
N ALA A 173 0.80 6.59 -14.14
CA ALA A 173 -0.56 6.06 -14.08
C ALA A 173 -0.73 4.79 -14.96
N ARG A 174 -0.06 4.72 -16.10
CA ARG A 174 -0.04 3.52 -16.95
C ARG A 174 0.63 2.33 -16.26
N LEU A 175 1.78 2.56 -15.63
CA LEU A 175 2.51 1.50 -14.92
C LEU A 175 1.70 1.01 -13.71
N PHE A 176 1.17 1.92 -12.90
CA PHE A 176 0.28 1.60 -11.79
C PHE A 176 -0.92 0.77 -12.27
N PHE A 177 -1.62 1.23 -13.31
CA PHE A 177 -2.75 0.49 -13.84
C PHE A 177 -2.34 -0.92 -14.31
N THR A 178 -1.29 -1.05 -15.11
CA THR A 178 -0.91 -2.33 -15.72
C THR A 178 -0.27 -3.31 -14.74
N ARG A 179 0.41 -2.83 -13.68
CA ARG A 179 1.20 -3.65 -12.75
C ARG A 179 0.59 -3.80 -11.36
N ALA A 180 -0.32 -2.92 -10.94
CA ALA A 180 -1.03 -3.02 -9.67
C ALA A 180 -2.51 -3.31 -9.87
N VAL A 181 -3.24 -2.44 -10.57
CA VAL A 181 -4.70 -2.56 -10.71
C VAL A 181 -5.10 -3.77 -11.55
N LEU A 182 -4.55 -3.92 -12.74
CA LEU A 182 -4.93 -5.01 -13.65
C LEU A 182 -4.64 -6.42 -13.09
N PRO A 183 -3.50 -6.69 -12.43
CA PRO A 183 -3.28 -7.97 -11.76
C PRO A 183 -4.29 -8.24 -10.64
N LEU A 184 -4.66 -7.23 -9.83
CA LEU A 184 -5.71 -7.37 -8.82
C LEU A 184 -7.04 -7.75 -9.47
N LEU A 185 -7.49 -7.03 -10.50
CA LEU A 185 -8.73 -7.34 -11.20
C LEU A 185 -8.74 -8.74 -11.80
N LYS A 186 -7.63 -9.19 -12.37
CA LYS A 186 -7.49 -10.56 -12.89
C LYS A 186 -7.62 -11.61 -11.78
N GLN A 187 -6.95 -11.39 -10.66
CA GLN A 187 -7.04 -12.29 -9.50
C GLN A 187 -8.46 -12.39 -8.95
N LEU A 188 -9.20 -11.27 -8.96
CA LEU A 188 -10.59 -11.19 -8.52
C LEU A 188 -11.60 -11.67 -9.59
N ALA A 189 -11.15 -12.16 -10.72
CA ALA A 189 -12.00 -12.50 -11.88
C ALA A 189 -13.01 -11.38 -12.20
N THR A 190 -12.55 -10.13 -12.15
CA THR A 190 -13.37 -8.92 -12.32
C THR A 190 -12.92 -8.15 -13.56
N SER A 191 -13.88 -7.64 -14.30
CA SER A 191 -13.63 -6.84 -15.51
C SER A 191 -13.75 -5.33 -15.23
N ARG A 192 -13.06 -4.52 -16.05
CA ARG A 192 -13.25 -3.05 -16.04
C ARG A 192 -14.71 -2.65 -16.33
N LYS A 193 -15.41 -3.44 -17.14
CA LYS A 193 -16.82 -3.20 -17.48
C LYS A 193 -17.70 -3.37 -16.24
N GLU A 194 -17.45 -4.39 -15.46
CA GLU A 194 -18.16 -4.67 -14.21
C GLU A 194 -17.95 -3.54 -13.18
N LEU A 195 -16.71 -3.11 -12.96
CA LEU A 195 -16.43 -1.95 -12.09
C LEU A 195 -17.15 -0.67 -12.55
N LYS A 196 -17.16 -0.39 -13.85
CA LYS A 196 -17.87 0.77 -14.38
C LYS A 196 -19.38 0.66 -14.20
N SER A 197 -19.96 -0.54 -14.29
CA SER A 197 -21.37 -0.78 -14.05
C SER A 197 -21.76 -0.49 -12.60
N VAL A 198 -20.99 -1.00 -11.66
CA VAL A 198 -21.19 -0.75 -10.21
C VAL A 198 -21.06 0.74 -9.89
N ARG A 199 -20.04 1.41 -10.44
CA ARG A 199 -19.87 2.86 -10.29
C ARG A 199 -21.08 3.65 -10.78
N ARG A 200 -21.59 3.29 -11.96
CA ARG A 200 -22.78 3.94 -12.51
C ARG A 200 -24.00 3.75 -11.62
N GLN A 201 -24.21 2.55 -11.08
CA GLN A 201 -25.30 2.27 -10.16
C GLN A 201 -25.17 3.12 -8.89
N ASN A 202 -24.00 3.17 -8.26
CA ASN A 202 -23.75 3.99 -7.07
C ASN A 202 -24.04 5.49 -7.30
N LEU A 203 -23.73 6.00 -8.49
CA LEU A 203 -24.06 7.39 -8.86
C LEU A 203 -25.56 7.60 -8.98
N LEU A 204 -26.27 6.66 -9.61
CA LEU A 204 -27.73 6.72 -9.73
C LEU A 204 -28.41 6.65 -8.37
N ASP A 205 -27.95 5.78 -7.48
CA ASP A 205 -28.47 5.63 -6.13
C ASP A 205 -28.29 6.92 -5.29
N LYS A 206 -27.15 7.60 -5.47
CA LYS A 206 -26.90 8.91 -4.83
C LYS A 206 -27.73 10.06 -5.37
N LEU A 207 -28.18 9.97 -6.60
CA LEU A 207 -29.03 10.99 -7.24
C LEU A 207 -30.53 10.77 -6.98
N ALA A 208 -30.90 9.57 -6.52
CA ALA A 208 -32.27 9.20 -6.18
C ALA A 208 -32.64 9.50 -4.71
N LEU A 209 -31.68 9.94 -3.89
CA LEU A 209 -31.84 10.39 -2.50
C LEU A 209 -31.93 11.91 -2.45
#